data_cfaa309bf26f40fb93138a08b4b5f234
#
_entry.id   cfaa309bf26f40fb93138a08b4b5f234
#
_cell.length_a   1.000
_cell.length_b   1.000
_cell.length_c   1.000
_cell.angle_alpha   90.00
_cell.angle_beta   90.00
_cell.angle_gamma   90.00
#
_symmetry.space_group_name_H-M   'P 1'
#
loop_
_entity.id
_entity.type
_entity.pdbx_description
1 polymer ?
#
loop_
_entity_poly.entity_id
_entity_poly.type
_entity_poly.pdbx_seq_one_letter_code
_entity_poly.pdbx_strand_id
1 'polypeptide(L)'
;MSDTPAASQDAYTQSAEWYDILSAQHWRARNDSMLQTLRAARPDAQLVIDVGSGTGVALPLIAQAYPQADIHAIEPSASMRIGLMTRILADAHLRRQVTVHPHGIADATLPSGIDVALICGCVGFFDEATRKALWPRLAAALAPGGVVLVDVMPLDKPQPVPESRVASSDVGRHRYDIWLSGQPVEQEPELIRWHMRFEQHGGETQIRSVPIQRDWRAFGLDKIIDEAAGAGFASERLTNSPVPAALLHLR
;
A
#
# COMPACT_ATOMS: atom_id res chain seq x y z
N MET A 1 29.53 -13.54 20.97
CA MET A 1 29.37 -12.80 19.72
C MET A 1 27.98 -13.17 19.23
N SER A 2 27.01 -12.29 19.41
CA SER A 2 25.63 -12.51 18.95
C SER A 2 25.58 -12.23 17.46
N ASP A 3 25.35 -13.27 16.64
CA ASP A 3 24.97 -13.09 15.24
C ASP A 3 23.68 -12.28 15.18
N THR A 4 23.83 -11.01 14.85
CA THR A 4 22.68 -10.19 14.42
C THR A 4 22.23 -10.76 13.07
N PRO A 5 21.01 -11.24 12.91
CA PRO A 5 20.52 -11.72 11.62
C PRO A 5 20.72 -10.61 10.61
N ALA A 6 21.31 -10.95 9.45
CA ALA A 6 21.48 -10.00 8.35
C ALA A 6 20.13 -9.35 8.07
N ALA A 7 20.08 -8.01 8.24
CA ALA A 7 18.89 -7.25 7.92
C ALA A 7 18.48 -7.59 6.48
N SER A 8 17.29 -8.10 6.26
CA SER A 8 16.78 -8.37 4.92
C SER A 8 16.90 -7.08 4.13
N GLN A 9 17.55 -7.16 2.96
CA GLN A 9 17.79 -5.98 2.13
C GLN A 9 16.44 -5.32 1.82
N ASP A 10 16.32 -4.01 2.12
CA ASP A 10 15.09 -3.26 1.88
C ASP A 10 14.72 -3.33 0.39
N ALA A 11 13.58 -3.93 0.09
CA ALA A 11 13.13 -4.21 -1.26
C ALA A 11 12.95 -2.95 -2.14
N TYR A 12 12.91 -1.77 -1.54
CA TYR A 12 12.73 -0.50 -2.24
C TYR A 12 14.01 0.31 -2.44
N THR A 13 15.15 -0.15 -1.92
CA THR A 13 16.43 0.61 -1.98
C THR A 13 16.77 1.15 -3.36
N GLN A 14 16.48 0.39 -4.42
CA GLN A 14 16.83 0.78 -5.80
C GLN A 14 15.71 1.53 -6.52
N SER A 15 14.47 1.55 -6.01
CA SER A 15 13.29 2.07 -6.71
C SER A 15 12.52 3.15 -5.99
N ALA A 16 12.86 3.46 -4.72
CA ALA A 16 12.10 4.42 -3.92
C ALA A 16 12.01 5.81 -4.59
N GLU A 17 13.06 6.27 -5.27
CA GLU A 17 13.07 7.56 -5.98
C GLU A 17 12.05 7.65 -7.13
N TRP A 18 11.63 6.48 -7.67
CA TRP A 18 10.70 6.38 -8.79
C TRP A 18 9.27 6.09 -8.34
N TYR A 19 9.09 5.79 -7.05
CA TYR A 19 7.85 5.23 -6.56
C TYR A 19 6.66 6.16 -6.76
N ASP A 20 6.83 7.45 -6.51
CA ASP A 20 5.75 8.43 -6.69
C ASP A 20 5.37 8.58 -8.17
N ILE A 21 6.32 8.41 -9.10
CA ILE A 21 6.04 8.39 -10.55
C ILE A 21 5.20 7.15 -10.90
N LEU A 22 5.61 5.97 -10.40
CA LEU A 22 4.89 4.71 -10.61
C LEU A 22 3.47 4.76 -10.06
N SER A 23 3.32 5.29 -8.86
CA SER A 23 2.06 5.26 -8.11
C SER A 23 1.11 6.42 -8.41
N ALA A 24 1.62 7.55 -8.94
CA ALA A 24 0.86 8.80 -9.06
C ALA A 24 -0.46 8.68 -9.85
N GLN A 25 -0.45 7.96 -10.98
CA GLN A 25 -1.67 7.77 -11.78
C GLN A 25 -2.69 6.90 -11.05
N HIS A 26 -2.22 5.87 -10.40
CA HIS A 26 -2.99 4.90 -9.67
C HIS A 26 -3.70 5.54 -8.46
N TRP A 27 -2.96 6.36 -7.70
CA TRP A 27 -3.53 7.10 -6.59
C TRP A 27 -4.51 8.17 -7.04
N ARG A 28 -4.21 8.93 -8.09
CA ARG A 28 -5.16 9.90 -8.64
C ARG A 28 -6.50 9.28 -9.05
N ALA A 29 -6.47 8.08 -9.62
CA ALA A 29 -7.69 7.38 -10.01
C ALA A 29 -8.52 6.89 -8.81
N ARG A 30 -7.91 6.67 -7.65
CA ARG A 30 -8.56 6.20 -6.42
C ARG A 30 -9.09 7.32 -5.53
N ASN A 31 -8.47 8.51 -5.57
CA ASN A 31 -8.62 9.53 -4.55
C ASN A 31 -10.09 9.86 -4.24
N ASP A 32 -10.89 10.12 -5.27
CA ASP A 32 -12.28 10.53 -5.06
C ASP A 32 -13.13 9.40 -4.48
N SER A 33 -13.00 8.19 -5.01
CA SER A 33 -13.77 7.04 -4.52
C SER A 33 -13.37 6.66 -3.10
N MET A 34 -12.08 6.68 -2.79
CA MET A 34 -11.56 6.39 -1.46
C MET A 34 -12.06 7.43 -0.44
N LEU A 35 -11.95 8.72 -0.76
CA LEU A 35 -12.40 9.80 0.10
C LEU A 35 -13.90 9.71 0.40
N GLN A 36 -14.71 9.45 -0.64
CA GLN A 36 -16.15 9.26 -0.49
C GLN A 36 -16.48 8.06 0.40
N THR A 37 -15.83 6.92 0.16
CA THR A 37 -16.02 5.69 0.94
C THR A 37 -15.67 5.91 2.41
N LEU A 38 -14.51 6.49 2.70
CA LEU A 38 -14.06 6.74 4.07
C LEU A 38 -15.03 7.66 4.82
N ARG A 39 -15.43 8.78 4.21
CA ARG A 39 -16.37 9.74 4.81
C ARG A 39 -17.77 9.16 5.03
N ALA A 40 -18.24 8.31 4.11
CA ALA A 40 -19.54 7.66 4.24
C ALA A 40 -19.53 6.60 5.35
N ALA A 41 -18.44 5.82 5.43
CA ALA A 41 -18.34 4.70 6.36
C ALA A 41 -18.08 5.15 7.81
N ARG A 42 -17.24 6.17 8.02
CA ARG A 42 -16.86 6.62 9.35
C ARG A 42 -16.56 8.13 9.35
N PRO A 43 -17.58 9.01 9.30
CA PRO A 43 -17.39 10.45 9.13
C PRO A 43 -16.60 11.12 10.26
N ASP A 44 -16.69 10.60 11.47
CA ASP A 44 -16.11 11.17 12.68
C ASP A 44 -14.90 10.38 13.22
N ALA A 45 -14.14 9.71 12.32
CA ALA A 45 -12.98 8.95 12.72
C ALA A 45 -11.94 9.83 13.41
N GLN A 46 -11.44 9.35 14.56
CA GLN A 46 -10.42 10.01 15.38
C GLN A 46 -9.08 9.25 15.36
N LEU A 47 -9.09 7.96 15.05
CA LEU A 47 -7.89 7.14 14.98
C LEU A 47 -7.87 6.35 13.68
N VAL A 48 -6.88 6.64 12.83
CA VAL A 48 -6.70 6.02 11.52
C VAL A 48 -5.34 5.32 11.46
N ILE A 49 -5.30 4.10 10.92
CA ILE A 49 -4.04 3.44 10.57
C ILE A 49 -3.92 3.29 9.06
N ASP A 50 -2.74 3.57 8.52
CA ASP A 50 -2.38 3.36 7.11
C ASP A 50 -1.28 2.30 7.04
N VAL A 51 -1.63 1.10 6.59
CA VAL A 51 -0.75 -0.06 6.55
C VAL A 51 -0.03 -0.10 5.21
N GLY A 52 1.31 -0.11 5.24
CA GLY A 52 2.14 -0.01 4.05
C GLY A 52 2.07 1.40 3.46
N SER A 53 2.25 2.43 4.28
CA SER A 53 2.10 3.84 3.89
C SER A 53 3.03 4.28 2.74
N GLY A 54 4.08 3.52 2.46
CA GLY A 54 5.02 3.81 1.38
C GLY A 54 5.69 5.18 1.56
N THR A 55 5.62 6.01 0.52
CA THR A 55 6.07 7.41 0.55
C THR A 55 4.99 8.37 1.10
N GLY A 56 3.89 7.84 1.63
CA GLY A 56 2.81 8.62 2.23
C GLY A 56 1.87 9.32 1.25
N VAL A 57 1.74 8.80 0.02
CA VAL A 57 0.87 9.42 -1.01
C VAL A 57 -0.60 9.47 -0.61
N ALA A 58 -1.07 8.57 0.27
CA ALA A 58 -2.43 8.56 0.79
C ALA A 58 -2.65 9.56 1.95
N LEU A 59 -1.60 9.97 2.67
CA LEU A 59 -1.73 10.78 3.89
C LEU A 59 -2.47 12.11 3.69
N PRO A 60 -2.22 12.91 2.64
CA PRO A 60 -2.99 14.12 2.41
C PRO A 60 -4.48 13.88 2.26
N LEU A 61 -4.86 12.76 1.61
CA LEU A 61 -6.25 12.37 1.43
C LEU A 61 -6.89 11.95 2.74
N ILE A 62 -6.19 11.14 3.56
CA ILE A 62 -6.65 10.71 4.87
C ILE A 62 -6.84 11.94 5.79
N ALA A 63 -5.86 12.85 5.82
CA ALA A 63 -5.95 14.08 6.60
C ALA A 63 -7.08 15.00 6.13
N GLN A 64 -7.37 15.03 4.82
CA GLN A 64 -8.53 15.76 4.28
C GLN A 64 -9.86 15.09 4.68
N ALA A 65 -9.90 13.76 4.73
CA ALA A 65 -11.09 13.04 5.20
C ALA A 65 -11.33 13.31 6.69
N TYR A 66 -10.27 13.29 7.50
CA TYR A 66 -10.30 13.30 8.95
C TYR A 66 -9.35 14.37 9.53
N PRO A 67 -9.75 15.67 9.51
CA PRO A 67 -8.85 16.76 9.84
C PRO A 67 -8.38 16.80 11.31
N GLN A 68 -9.00 16.02 12.19
CA GLN A 68 -8.68 15.98 13.62
C GLN A 68 -8.17 14.61 14.08
N ALA A 69 -8.08 13.63 13.20
CA ALA A 69 -7.70 12.28 13.55
C ALA A 69 -6.19 12.15 13.82
N ASP A 70 -5.83 11.28 14.74
CA ASP A 70 -4.48 10.74 14.83
C ASP A 70 -4.28 9.68 13.74
N ILE A 71 -3.21 9.80 12.94
CA ILE A 71 -2.91 8.91 11.83
C ILE A 71 -1.63 8.14 12.14
N HIS A 72 -1.72 6.81 12.18
CA HIS A 72 -0.58 5.93 12.37
C HIS A 72 -0.14 5.35 11.02
N ALA A 73 0.97 5.84 10.48
CA ALA A 73 1.57 5.38 9.24
C ALA A 73 2.56 4.23 9.51
N ILE A 74 2.23 3.02 9.05
CA ILE A 74 3.03 1.81 9.26
C ILE A 74 3.79 1.50 7.98
N GLU A 75 5.14 1.64 7.99
CA GLU A 75 5.98 1.42 6.82
C GLU A 75 7.34 0.79 7.19
N PRO A 76 7.59 -0.47 6.83
CA PRO A 76 8.83 -1.16 7.18
C PRO A 76 10.06 -0.69 6.38
N SER A 77 9.87 -0.22 5.12
CA SER A 77 10.98 0.16 4.26
C SER A 77 11.61 1.49 4.68
N ALA A 78 12.90 1.47 5.03
CA ALA A 78 13.65 2.68 5.34
C ALA A 78 13.72 3.63 4.14
N SER A 79 13.86 3.07 2.94
CA SER A 79 13.92 3.85 1.69
C SER A 79 12.60 4.57 1.40
N MET A 80 11.47 3.91 1.63
CA MET A 80 10.15 4.52 1.46
C MET A 80 9.88 5.58 2.53
N ARG A 81 10.31 5.35 3.78
CA ARG A 81 10.17 6.34 4.85
C ARG A 81 10.92 7.65 4.59
N ILE A 82 11.93 7.69 3.72
CA ILE A 82 12.55 8.97 3.32
C ILE A 82 11.51 9.87 2.65
N GLY A 83 10.77 9.35 1.66
CA GLY A 83 9.68 10.08 1.01
C GLY A 83 8.55 10.41 1.97
N LEU A 84 8.15 9.45 2.81
CA LEU A 84 7.11 9.60 3.84
C LEU A 84 7.44 10.76 4.79
N MET A 85 8.62 10.76 5.39
CA MET A 85 9.04 11.82 6.30
C MET A 85 9.17 13.17 5.61
N THR A 86 9.69 13.21 4.37
CA THR A 86 9.77 14.44 3.59
C THR A 86 8.39 15.04 3.35
N ARG A 87 7.40 14.22 2.99
CA ARG A 87 6.00 14.64 2.77
C ARG A 87 5.38 15.15 4.06
N ILE A 88 5.54 14.43 5.17
CA ILE A 88 5.02 14.85 6.47
C ILE A 88 5.65 16.19 6.90
N LEU A 89 6.97 16.33 6.78
CA LEU A 89 7.67 17.54 7.20
C LEU A 89 7.34 18.76 6.34
N ALA A 90 6.96 18.56 5.08
CA ALA A 90 6.55 19.65 4.17
C ALA A 90 5.15 20.22 4.50
N ASP A 91 4.33 19.48 5.24
CA ASP A 91 2.95 19.88 5.58
C ASP A 91 2.76 20.01 7.10
N ALA A 92 2.44 21.21 7.56
CA ALA A 92 2.26 21.49 8.99
C ALA A 92 1.07 20.73 9.61
N HIS A 93 0.07 20.36 8.80
CA HIS A 93 -1.08 19.59 9.25
C HIS A 93 -0.70 18.14 9.46
N LEU A 94 -0.06 17.51 8.46
CA LEU A 94 0.44 16.13 8.56
C LEU A 94 1.43 15.98 9.74
N ARG A 95 2.31 16.96 9.98
CA ARG A 95 3.24 16.93 11.12
C ARG A 95 2.57 16.83 12.48
N ARG A 96 1.35 17.32 12.61
CA ARG A 96 0.61 17.25 13.87
C ARG A 96 -0.20 15.97 14.01
N GLN A 97 -0.60 15.36 12.90
CA GLN A 97 -1.50 14.22 12.90
C GLN A 97 -0.80 12.87 12.75
N VAL A 98 0.38 12.84 12.07
CA VAL A 98 0.96 11.57 11.64
C VAL A 98 2.06 11.09 12.57
N THR A 99 1.90 9.86 13.06
CA THR A 99 2.94 9.09 13.77
C THR A 99 3.43 7.96 12.86
N VAL A 100 4.75 7.92 12.60
CA VAL A 100 5.37 6.91 11.73
C VAL A 100 5.89 5.72 12.55
N HIS A 101 5.49 4.50 12.16
CA HIS A 101 5.94 3.24 12.75
C HIS A 101 6.87 2.50 11.78
N PRO A 102 8.17 2.30 12.14
CA PRO A 102 9.18 1.72 11.24
C PRO A 102 9.16 0.18 11.25
N HIS A 103 7.99 -0.44 11.36
CA HIS A 103 7.82 -1.88 11.45
C HIS A 103 6.86 -2.38 10.36
N GLY A 104 6.95 -3.68 10.02
CA GLY A 104 5.91 -4.35 9.25
C GLY A 104 4.65 -4.56 10.10
N ILE A 105 3.52 -4.75 9.45
CA ILE A 105 2.25 -4.97 10.15
C ILE A 105 2.26 -6.21 11.06
N ALA A 106 3.08 -7.21 10.74
CA ALA A 106 3.24 -8.41 11.57
C ALA A 106 3.79 -8.07 12.96
N ASP A 107 4.75 -7.13 13.02
CA ASP A 107 5.49 -6.77 14.24
C ASP A 107 4.97 -5.47 14.89
N ALA A 108 4.16 -4.70 14.19
CA ALA A 108 3.61 -3.46 14.70
C ALA A 108 2.62 -3.72 15.84
N THR A 109 2.76 -2.97 16.95
CA THR A 109 1.72 -2.90 17.98
C THR A 109 0.60 -1.99 17.49
N LEU A 110 -0.59 -2.57 17.30
CA LEU A 110 -1.76 -1.80 16.91
C LEU A 110 -2.32 -1.03 18.12
N PRO A 111 -2.68 0.24 17.96
CA PRO A 111 -3.44 0.96 18.98
C PRO A 111 -4.83 0.33 19.13
N SER A 112 -5.46 0.50 20.29
CA SER A 112 -6.85 0.11 20.49
C SER A 112 -7.79 1.25 20.08
N GLY A 113 -8.98 0.89 19.61
CA GLY A 113 -10.00 1.87 19.23
C GLY A 113 -9.79 2.47 17.85
N ILE A 114 -9.25 1.70 16.90
CA ILE A 114 -9.07 2.13 15.52
C ILE A 114 -10.45 2.34 14.87
N ASP A 115 -10.69 3.54 14.38
CA ASP A 115 -11.89 3.86 13.62
C ASP A 115 -11.79 3.43 12.16
N VAL A 116 -10.62 3.62 11.54
CA VAL A 116 -10.37 3.29 10.14
C VAL A 116 -8.99 2.66 9.98
N ALA A 117 -8.94 1.49 9.33
CA ALA A 117 -7.69 0.90 8.86
C ALA A 117 -7.67 0.89 7.33
N LEU A 118 -6.58 1.35 6.73
CA LEU A 118 -6.34 1.25 5.30
C LEU A 118 -5.28 0.20 5.03
N ILE A 119 -5.56 -0.71 4.08
CA ILE A 119 -4.62 -1.73 3.58
C ILE A 119 -4.67 -1.66 2.05
N CYS A 120 -4.10 -0.59 1.51
CA CYS A 120 -4.20 -0.28 0.09
C CYS A 120 -2.86 -0.42 -0.62
N GLY A 121 -2.83 -1.22 -1.71
CA GLY A 121 -1.64 -1.43 -2.52
C GLY A 121 -0.50 -2.19 -1.82
N CYS A 122 -0.77 -2.92 -0.74
CA CYS A 122 0.27 -3.62 0.03
C CYS A 122 -0.05 -5.08 0.41
N VAL A 123 -1.31 -5.51 0.34
CA VAL A 123 -1.72 -6.84 0.82
C VAL A 123 -1.01 -7.99 0.10
N GLY A 124 -0.58 -7.80 -1.15
CA GLY A 124 0.18 -8.79 -1.91
C GLY A 124 1.62 -9.03 -1.39
N PHE A 125 2.13 -8.20 -0.48
CA PHE A 125 3.38 -8.48 0.23
C PHE A 125 3.19 -9.45 1.40
N PHE A 126 1.96 -9.63 1.87
CA PHE A 126 1.69 -10.48 3.03
C PHE A 126 1.55 -11.94 2.59
N ASP A 127 2.32 -12.82 3.20
CA ASP A 127 2.07 -14.25 3.06
C ASP A 127 0.77 -14.66 3.77
N GLU A 128 0.34 -15.88 3.53
CA GLU A 128 -0.91 -16.39 4.07
C GLU A 128 -0.94 -16.36 5.60
N ALA A 129 0.19 -16.68 6.24
CA ALA A 129 0.30 -16.68 7.70
C ALA A 129 0.12 -15.26 8.26
N THR A 130 0.78 -14.26 7.65
CA THR A 130 0.64 -12.85 7.99
C THR A 130 -0.80 -12.38 7.81
N ARG A 131 -1.44 -12.71 6.68
CA ARG A 131 -2.85 -12.35 6.44
C ARG A 131 -3.78 -12.97 7.47
N LYS A 132 -3.65 -14.27 7.72
CA LYS A 132 -4.48 -14.98 8.72
C LYS A 132 -4.32 -14.44 10.13
N ALA A 133 -3.11 -13.99 10.50
CA ALA A 133 -2.85 -13.38 11.80
C ALA A 133 -3.35 -11.92 11.88
N LEU A 134 -3.41 -11.21 10.76
CA LEU A 134 -3.78 -9.79 10.70
C LEU A 134 -5.26 -9.57 11.04
N TRP A 135 -6.17 -10.36 10.48
CA TRP A 135 -7.61 -10.12 10.63
C TRP A 135 -8.09 -10.19 12.09
N PRO A 136 -7.73 -11.23 12.89
CA PRO A 136 -8.09 -11.25 14.31
C PRO A 136 -7.49 -10.07 15.10
N ARG A 137 -6.26 -9.64 14.76
CA ARG A 137 -5.62 -8.49 15.43
C ARG A 137 -6.35 -7.19 15.12
N LEU A 138 -6.76 -6.98 13.88
CA LEU A 138 -7.58 -5.84 13.49
C LEU A 138 -8.95 -5.89 14.17
N ALA A 139 -9.61 -7.06 14.18
CA ALA A 139 -10.90 -7.22 14.85
C ALA A 139 -10.83 -6.84 16.34
N ALA A 140 -9.74 -7.21 17.03
CA ALA A 140 -9.53 -6.87 18.42
C ALA A 140 -9.15 -5.39 18.66
N ALA A 141 -8.59 -4.72 17.65
CA ALA A 141 -8.10 -3.34 17.75
C ALA A 141 -9.13 -2.29 17.30
N LEU A 142 -10.12 -2.67 16.49
CA LEU A 142 -11.14 -1.75 15.99
C LEU A 142 -12.03 -1.21 17.11
N ALA A 143 -12.39 0.06 16.98
CA ALA A 143 -13.48 0.66 17.76
C ALA A 143 -14.84 0.04 17.36
N PRO A 144 -15.87 0.14 18.20
CA PRO A 144 -17.24 -0.18 17.80
C PRO A 144 -17.63 0.62 16.55
N GLY A 145 -18.02 -0.10 15.48
CA GLY A 145 -18.30 0.49 14.16
C GLY A 145 -17.06 0.91 13.37
N GLY A 146 -15.87 0.52 13.80
CA GLY A 146 -14.64 0.72 13.03
C GLY A 146 -14.61 -0.12 11.76
N VAL A 147 -13.92 0.36 10.73
CA VAL A 147 -13.90 -0.22 9.38
C VAL A 147 -12.49 -0.45 8.86
N VAL A 148 -12.35 -1.42 7.96
CA VAL A 148 -11.11 -1.67 7.22
C VAL A 148 -11.38 -1.48 5.72
N LEU A 149 -10.66 -0.59 5.07
CA LEU A 149 -10.64 -0.48 3.63
C LEU A 149 -9.46 -1.28 3.08
N VAL A 150 -9.74 -2.28 2.26
CA VAL A 150 -8.72 -3.14 1.66
C VAL A 150 -8.89 -3.20 0.16
N ASP A 151 -7.78 -3.24 -0.57
CA ASP A 151 -7.78 -3.50 -2.01
C ASP A 151 -6.77 -4.57 -2.40
N VAL A 152 -6.96 -5.11 -3.59
CA VAL A 152 -6.05 -6.06 -4.22
C VAL A 152 -5.69 -5.61 -5.63
N MET A 153 -4.59 -6.13 -6.15
CA MET A 153 -4.22 -5.98 -7.55
C MET A 153 -5.32 -6.57 -8.46
N PRO A 154 -5.58 -5.99 -9.65
CA PRO A 154 -6.59 -6.50 -10.58
C PRO A 154 -6.09 -7.77 -11.33
N LEU A 155 -5.53 -8.72 -10.59
CA LEU A 155 -5.12 -10.04 -11.03
C LEU A 155 -5.58 -11.07 -10.00
N ASP A 156 -6.54 -11.93 -10.38
CA ASP A 156 -7.07 -12.95 -9.45
C ASP A 156 -6.11 -14.11 -9.21
N LYS A 157 -5.11 -14.25 -10.05
CA LYS A 157 -4.04 -15.28 -9.95
C LYS A 157 -2.81 -14.84 -10.75
N PRO A 158 -1.63 -15.41 -10.43
CA PRO A 158 -0.44 -15.22 -11.25
C PRO A 158 -0.66 -15.67 -12.70
N GLN A 159 -0.33 -14.81 -13.64
CA GLN A 159 -0.35 -15.09 -15.08
C GLN A 159 0.73 -14.27 -15.79
N PRO A 160 1.20 -14.69 -16.99
CA PRO A 160 2.13 -13.89 -17.76
C PRO A 160 1.54 -12.51 -18.09
N VAL A 161 2.31 -11.46 -17.82
CA VAL A 161 1.98 -10.07 -18.17
C VAL A 161 3.05 -9.58 -19.14
N PRO A 162 2.69 -9.26 -20.40
CA PRO A 162 3.63 -8.71 -21.38
C PRO A 162 4.24 -7.40 -20.92
N GLU A 163 5.50 -7.11 -21.32
CA GLU A 163 6.12 -5.84 -20.99
C GLU A 163 5.34 -4.68 -21.61
N SER A 164 5.06 -3.69 -20.77
CA SER A 164 4.42 -2.43 -21.18
C SER A 164 4.94 -1.27 -20.35
N ARG A 165 4.88 -0.05 -20.91
CA ARG A 165 5.18 1.17 -20.15
C ARG A 165 3.96 1.52 -19.30
N VAL A 166 4.13 1.41 -17.98
CA VAL A 166 3.05 1.60 -17.00
C VAL A 166 3.01 3.00 -16.41
N ALA A 167 4.12 3.74 -16.49
CA ALA A 167 4.16 5.13 -16.06
C ALA A 167 5.19 5.93 -16.88
N SER A 168 4.93 7.23 -17.02
CA SER A 168 5.85 8.19 -17.61
C SER A 168 5.61 9.55 -16.98
N SER A 169 6.69 10.28 -16.68
CA SER A 169 6.60 11.64 -16.13
C SER A 169 7.81 12.46 -16.54
N ASP A 170 7.59 13.74 -16.78
CA ASP A 170 8.67 14.70 -16.98
C ASP A 170 9.00 15.40 -15.66
N VAL A 171 10.30 15.46 -15.32
CA VAL A 171 10.81 16.24 -14.19
C VAL A 171 11.94 17.12 -14.71
N GLY A 172 11.68 18.41 -14.81
CA GLY A 172 12.60 19.34 -15.47
C GLY A 172 12.79 19.00 -16.95
N ARG A 173 14.03 18.70 -17.33
CA ARG A 173 14.37 18.36 -18.72
C ARG A 173 14.47 16.85 -18.97
N HIS A 174 14.17 16.05 -17.96
CA HIS A 174 14.32 14.60 -18.06
C HIS A 174 12.94 13.93 -18.05
N ARG A 175 12.80 12.91 -18.89
CA ARG A 175 11.65 12.01 -18.89
C ARG A 175 12.02 10.75 -18.09
N TYR A 176 11.08 10.29 -17.30
CA TYR A 176 11.18 9.09 -16.47
C TYR A 176 10.11 8.10 -16.92
N ASP A 177 10.55 6.98 -17.48
CA ASP A 177 9.68 5.91 -17.98
C ASP A 177 9.81 4.67 -17.08
N ILE A 178 8.69 4.02 -16.79
CA ILE A 178 8.65 2.79 -16.00
C ILE A 178 7.97 1.71 -16.81
N TRP A 179 8.71 0.62 -17.03
CA TRP A 179 8.28 -0.57 -17.75
C TRP A 179 8.04 -1.70 -16.77
N LEU A 180 7.02 -2.51 -17.02
CA LEU A 180 6.61 -3.63 -16.18
C LEU A 180 6.26 -4.83 -17.06
N SER A 181 6.76 -6.00 -16.65
CA SER A 181 6.28 -7.31 -17.08
C SER A 181 6.17 -8.25 -15.90
N GLY A 182 5.43 -9.34 -16.03
CA GLY A 182 5.22 -10.29 -14.94
C GLY A 182 5.25 -11.73 -15.41
N GLN A 183 5.79 -12.62 -14.58
CA GLN A 183 5.78 -14.07 -14.80
C GLN A 183 5.36 -14.79 -13.51
N PRO A 184 4.50 -15.82 -13.60
CA PRO A 184 4.25 -16.71 -12.47
C PRO A 184 5.55 -17.33 -11.97
N VAL A 185 5.67 -17.52 -10.66
CA VAL A 185 6.80 -18.23 -10.04
C VAL A 185 6.46 -19.69 -9.95
N GLU A 186 7.31 -20.56 -10.50
CA GLU A 186 7.11 -22.02 -10.43
C GLU A 186 6.99 -22.48 -8.97
N GLN A 187 6.06 -23.41 -8.71
CA GLN A 187 5.78 -24.01 -7.41
C GLN A 187 5.23 -23.04 -6.34
N GLU A 188 4.98 -21.78 -6.68
CA GLU A 188 4.40 -20.78 -5.80
C GLU A 188 3.08 -20.26 -6.38
N PRO A 189 1.93 -20.86 -6.06
CA PRO A 189 0.67 -20.67 -6.77
C PRO A 189 0.10 -19.26 -6.67
N GLU A 190 0.54 -18.47 -5.69
CA GLU A 190 0.12 -17.08 -5.52
C GLU A 190 1.16 -16.07 -5.99
N LEU A 191 2.42 -16.47 -6.27
CA LEU A 191 3.48 -15.51 -6.58
C LEU A 191 3.57 -15.19 -8.08
N ILE A 192 3.60 -13.91 -8.36
CA ILE A 192 4.06 -13.36 -9.64
C ILE A 192 5.36 -12.59 -9.40
N ARG A 193 6.34 -12.83 -10.25
CA ARG A 193 7.58 -12.06 -10.28
C ARG A 193 7.43 -10.95 -11.28
N TRP A 194 7.43 -9.73 -10.77
CA TRP A 194 7.47 -8.52 -11.56
C TRP A 194 8.89 -8.20 -11.96
N HIS A 195 9.10 -7.94 -13.24
CA HIS A 195 10.30 -7.37 -13.81
C HIS A 195 9.99 -5.92 -14.14
N MET A 196 10.64 -5.00 -13.44
CA MET A 196 10.49 -3.57 -13.62
C MET A 196 11.77 -2.98 -14.18
N ARG A 197 11.63 -2.01 -15.07
CA ARG A 197 12.76 -1.28 -15.63
C ARG A 197 12.44 0.21 -15.56
N PHE A 198 13.27 0.93 -14.82
CA PHE A 198 13.15 2.36 -14.59
C PHE A 198 14.16 3.07 -15.48
N GLU A 199 13.72 3.95 -16.38
CA GLU A 199 14.54 4.63 -17.36
C GLU A 199 14.44 6.14 -17.20
N GLN A 200 15.61 6.82 -17.21
CA GLN A 200 15.72 8.26 -17.25
C GLN A 200 16.32 8.68 -18.58
N HIS A 201 15.66 9.63 -19.26
CA HIS A 201 16.06 10.14 -20.57
C HIS A 201 16.27 11.66 -20.52
N GLY A 202 17.33 12.13 -21.21
CA GLY A 202 17.57 13.54 -21.53
C GLY A 202 17.40 13.74 -23.04
N GLY A 203 16.24 14.22 -23.47
CA GLY A 203 15.88 14.19 -24.90
C GLY A 203 15.77 12.74 -25.40
N GLU A 204 16.51 12.42 -26.46
CA GLU A 204 16.54 11.06 -27.03
C GLU A 204 17.59 10.14 -26.37
N THR A 205 18.44 10.68 -25.49
CA THR A 205 19.51 9.91 -24.87
C THR A 205 19.04 9.27 -23.56
N GLN A 206 19.20 7.95 -23.45
CA GLN A 206 19.03 7.25 -22.17
C GLN A 206 20.21 7.56 -21.24
N ILE A 207 19.91 8.20 -20.11
CA ILE A 207 20.91 8.57 -19.10
C ILE A 207 21.17 7.39 -18.16
N ARG A 208 20.09 6.72 -17.73
CA ARG A 208 20.17 5.64 -16.75
C ARG A 208 19.03 4.63 -16.98
N SER A 209 19.32 3.36 -16.69
CA SER A 209 18.34 2.28 -16.61
C SER A 209 18.61 1.43 -15.37
N VAL A 210 17.57 1.16 -14.59
CA VAL A 210 17.65 0.38 -13.35
C VAL A 210 16.66 -0.78 -13.45
N PRO A 211 17.12 -2.02 -13.70
CA PRO A 211 16.27 -3.21 -13.67
C PRO A 211 16.06 -3.67 -12.23
N ILE A 212 14.83 -4.07 -11.90
CA ILE A 212 14.45 -4.59 -10.58
C ILE A 212 13.54 -5.78 -10.76
N GLN A 213 13.65 -6.74 -9.85
CA GLN A 213 12.69 -7.83 -9.70
C GLN A 213 12.00 -7.72 -8.33
N ARG A 214 10.69 -8.02 -8.32
CA ARG A 214 9.91 -8.02 -7.08
C ARG A 214 8.83 -9.09 -7.14
N ASP A 215 8.80 -9.94 -6.13
CA ASP A 215 7.75 -10.92 -5.97
C ASP A 215 6.53 -10.28 -5.29
N TRP A 216 5.35 -10.66 -5.75
CA TRP A 216 4.07 -10.17 -5.27
C TRP A 216 3.06 -11.31 -5.29
N ARG A 217 2.20 -11.39 -4.29
CA ARG A 217 1.09 -12.35 -4.31
C ARG A 217 -0.10 -11.76 -5.05
N ALA A 218 -0.54 -12.48 -6.08
CA ALA A 218 -1.73 -12.16 -6.86
C ALA A 218 -2.84 -13.14 -6.50
N PHE A 219 -3.93 -12.60 -6.01
CA PHE A 219 -5.15 -13.32 -5.65
C PHE A 219 -6.36 -12.40 -5.74
N GLY A 220 -7.54 -12.98 -5.95
CA GLY A 220 -8.78 -12.20 -6.05
C GLY A 220 -9.23 -11.63 -4.71
N LEU A 221 -10.09 -10.61 -4.77
CA LEU A 221 -10.67 -9.96 -3.60
C LEU A 221 -11.49 -10.94 -2.75
N ASP A 222 -12.09 -11.96 -3.37
CA ASP A 222 -12.87 -13.01 -2.66
C ASP A 222 -12.03 -13.70 -1.59
N LYS A 223 -10.76 -14.00 -1.88
CA LYS A 223 -9.86 -14.61 -0.91
C LYS A 223 -9.69 -13.77 0.35
N ILE A 224 -9.51 -12.47 0.18
CA ILE A 224 -9.38 -11.54 1.30
C ILE A 224 -10.68 -11.43 2.10
N ILE A 225 -11.82 -11.39 1.42
CA ILE A 225 -13.15 -11.37 2.05
C ILE A 225 -13.36 -12.64 2.87
N ASP A 226 -13.05 -13.82 2.33
CA ASP A 226 -13.21 -15.09 3.01
C ASP A 226 -12.28 -15.22 4.24
N GLU A 227 -11.01 -14.82 4.11
CA GLU A 227 -10.07 -14.78 5.23
C GLU A 227 -10.56 -13.84 6.35
N ALA A 228 -11.02 -12.64 6.01
CA ALA A 228 -11.56 -11.68 6.98
C ALA A 228 -12.88 -12.16 7.61
N ALA A 229 -13.75 -12.82 6.84
CA ALA A 229 -15.00 -13.39 7.36
C ALA A 229 -14.74 -14.44 8.45
N GLY A 230 -13.64 -15.21 8.34
CA GLY A 230 -13.18 -16.12 9.38
C GLY A 230 -12.82 -15.45 10.71
N ALA A 231 -12.54 -14.15 10.70
CA ALA A 231 -12.28 -13.32 11.89
C ALA A 231 -13.49 -12.45 12.32
N GLY A 232 -14.68 -12.72 11.76
CA GLY A 232 -15.92 -12.04 12.17
C GLY A 232 -16.27 -10.81 11.34
N PHE A 233 -15.56 -10.51 10.26
CA PHE A 233 -15.90 -9.38 9.39
C PHE A 233 -17.05 -9.71 8.45
N ALA A 234 -17.92 -8.74 8.20
CA ALA A 234 -18.74 -8.63 7.02
C ALA A 234 -18.07 -7.72 6.00
N SER A 235 -18.43 -7.82 4.73
CA SER A 235 -17.78 -7.07 3.66
C SER A 235 -18.80 -6.41 2.72
N GLU A 236 -18.45 -5.22 2.25
CA GLU A 236 -19.12 -4.50 1.17
C GLU A 236 -18.11 -4.23 0.06
N ARG A 237 -18.39 -4.74 -1.16
CA ARG A 237 -17.50 -4.49 -2.31
C ARG A 237 -17.70 -3.08 -2.85
N LEU A 238 -16.62 -2.41 -3.15
CA LEU A 238 -16.66 -1.08 -3.75
C LEU A 238 -16.85 -1.19 -5.26
N THR A 239 -17.94 -0.64 -5.77
CA THR A 239 -18.28 -0.64 -7.20
C THR A 239 -17.66 0.54 -7.96
N ASN A 240 -17.23 1.59 -7.24
CA ASN A 240 -16.66 2.81 -7.78
C ASN A 240 -15.13 2.88 -7.66
N SER A 241 -14.48 1.77 -7.27
CA SER A 241 -13.01 1.70 -7.16
C SER A 241 -12.38 1.25 -8.48
N PRO A 242 -11.25 1.85 -8.91
CA PRO A 242 -10.51 1.44 -10.11
C PRO A 242 -9.79 0.09 -9.96
N VAL A 243 -9.71 -0.42 -8.75
CA VAL A 243 -9.16 -1.75 -8.42
C VAL A 243 -10.15 -2.50 -7.56
N PRO A 244 -10.12 -3.85 -7.54
CA PRO A 244 -10.97 -4.62 -6.66
C PRO A 244 -10.71 -4.23 -5.19
N ALA A 245 -11.76 -3.75 -4.51
CA ALA A 245 -11.66 -3.25 -3.13
C ALA A 245 -12.93 -3.57 -2.35
N ALA A 246 -12.79 -3.65 -1.03
CA ALA A 246 -13.90 -3.84 -0.11
C ALA A 246 -13.73 -3.01 1.17
N LEU A 247 -14.86 -2.62 1.72
CA LEU A 247 -14.98 -2.15 3.09
C LEU A 247 -15.37 -3.33 3.98
N LEU A 248 -14.61 -3.55 5.04
CA LEU A 248 -14.87 -4.60 6.02
C LEU A 248 -15.30 -3.96 7.34
N HIS A 249 -16.27 -4.55 8.01
CA HIS A 249 -16.76 -4.13 9.34
C HIS A 249 -17.07 -5.36 10.19
N LEU A 250 -16.94 -5.26 11.49
CA LEU A 250 -17.32 -6.34 12.41
C LEU A 250 -18.83 -6.54 12.40
N ARG A 251 -19.25 -7.83 12.47
CA ARG A 251 -20.65 -8.23 12.56
C ARG A 251 -21.24 -7.91 13.92
#